data_47f45ea6b588c9d55d3e25843e6d0958
#
_entry.id   47f45ea6b588c9d55d3e25843e6d0958
#
_cell.length_a   1.000
_cell.length_b   1.000
_cell.length_c   1.000
_cell.angle_alpha   90.00
_cell.angle_beta   90.00
_cell.angle_gamma   90.00
#
_symmetry.space_group_name_H-M   'P 1'
#
loop_
_entity.id
_entity.type
_entity.pdbx_description
1 polymer ?
#
loop_
_entity_poly.entity_id
_entity_poly.type
_entity_poly.pdbx_seq_one_letter_code
_entity_poly.pdbx_strand_id
1 'polypeptide(L)'
;MEAVETSTGTSSANADLYILGAGVSFPEHLSIETIEILGHCGMICTNLQEKHLSLFPPDLRLKCKSLWGLYLDGRPRSENYLDVVEEVLRITETTRPTAWLTPGHPLIFDSVSAALLSRGRAKGWSVCVLPAISCLDTILGDVEYDPARGLFVYEATGLVRRNVGIPPNTPVLLLQPSVFNIDHALLSVNTEGPNLSPLRDYLLNFYDRSHRCAFVRSASRLSGPAQIVWREIGDISSLPYRDIAGSTLFIPNA
;
A
#
# COMPACT_ATOMS: atom_id res chain seq x y z
N MET A 1 -29.25 -19.48 -13.02
CA MET A 1 -28.37 -20.18 -12.04
C MET A 1 -27.02 -20.24 -12.73
N GLU A 2 -26.24 -19.16 -12.60
CA GLU A 2 -24.89 -19.05 -13.15
C GLU A 2 -23.99 -20.00 -12.38
N ALA A 3 -23.21 -20.78 -13.11
CA ALA A 3 -22.23 -21.67 -12.53
C ALA A 3 -21.16 -20.81 -11.81
N VAL A 4 -20.99 -21.03 -10.52
CA VAL A 4 -19.84 -20.51 -9.78
C VAL A 4 -18.62 -21.19 -10.38
N GLU A 5 -17.85 -20.48 -11.21
CA GLU A 5 -16.50 -20.91 -11.57
C GLU A 5 -15.69 -21.00 -10.29
N THR A 6 -15.54 -22.20 -9.77
CA THR A 6 -14.56 -22.47 -8.74
C THR A 6 -13.18 -22.26 -9.36
N SER A 7 -12.58 -21.08 -9.12
CA SER A 7 -11.15 -20.94 -9.34
C SER A 7 -10.48 -22.03 -8.51
N THR A 8 -9.88 -23.01 -9.18
CA THR A 8 -9.01 -23.98 -8.53
C THR A 8 -7.92 -23.16 -7.85
N GLY A 9 -8.02 -23.03 -6.52
CA GLY A 9 -6.98 -22.43 -5.70
C GLY A 9 -5.70 -23.17 -6.05
N THR A 10 -4.79 -22.52 -6.77
CA THR A 10 -3.45 -23.05 -7.00
C THR A 10 -2.87 -23.31 -5.63
N SER A 11 -2.58 -24.59 -5.33
CA SER A 11 -1.79 -24.98 -4.17
C SER A 11 -0.60 -24.01 -4.10
N SER A 12 -0.38 -23.38 -2.94
CA SER A 12 0.70 -22.40 -2.74
C SER A 12 2.10 -22.95 -3.03
N ALA A 13 2.21 -24.26 -3.25
CA ALA A 13 3.47 -24.98 -3.32
C ALA A 13 4.26 -24.86 -4.64
N ASN A 14 3.70 -24.40 -5.77
CA ASN A 14 4.38 -24.44 -7.09
C ASN A 14 3.96 -23.29 -8.02
N ALA A 15 4.18 -22.05 -7.60
CA ALA A 15 3.99 -20.91 -8.50
C ALA A 15 5.30 -20.48 -9.18
N ASP A 16 5.21 -19.93 -10.39
CA ASP A 16 6.34 -19.30 -11.08
C ASP A 16 6.70 -17.96 -10.44
N LEU A 17 5.66 -17.21 -10.04
CA LEU A 17 5.77 -15.89 -9.39
C LEU A 17 4.88 -15.85 -8.15
N TYR A 18 5.49 -15.50 -7.03
CA TYR A 18 4.78 -15.18 -5.79
C TYR A 18 4.70 -13.68 -5.59
N ILE A 19 3.51 -13.18 -5.27
CA ILE A 19 3.25 -11.78 -4.93
C ILE A 19 2.91 -11.73 -3.45
N LEU A 20 3.84 -11.25 -2.63
CA LEU A 20 3.83 -11.37 -1.18
C LEU A 20 3.85 -9.99 -0.53
N GLY A 21 3.16 -9.87 0.59
CA GLY A 21 3.23 -8.68 1.42
C GLY A 21 4.19 -8.85 2.60
N ALA A 22 4.96 -7.81 2.90
CA ALA A 22 5.85 -7.76 4.06
C ALA A 22 5.15 -7.23 5.32
N GLY A 23 3.89 -6.84 5.20
CA GLY A 23 3.18 -6.13 6.27
C GLY A 23 3.66 -4.69 6.45
N VAL A 24 3.04 -3.98 7.38
CA VAL A 24 3.36 -2.58 7.68
C VAL A 24 4.65 -2.46 8.50
N SER A 25 4.89 -3.37 9.45
CA SER A 25 6.14 -3.43 10.24
C SER A 25 6.97 -4.62 9.81
N PHE A 26 7.97 -4.39 8.97
CA PHE A 26 8.90 -5.41 8.51
C PHE A 26 10.11 -5.51 9.46
N PRO A 27 10.56 -6.72 9.84
CA PRO A 27 10.07 -8.05 9.44
C PRO A 27 8.96 -8.63 10.34
N GLU A 28 8.52 -7.94 11.38
CA GLU A 28 7.61 -8.44 12.42
C GLU A 28 6.26 -8.93 11.87
N HIS A 29 5.79 -8.36 10.76
CA HIS A 29 4.51 -8.71 10.14
C HIS A 29 4.63 -9.77 9.04
N LEU A 30 5.81 -10.37 8.83
CA LEU A 30 5.92 -11.52 7.94
C LEU A 30 5.17 -12.72 8.55
N SER A 31 4.29 -13.33 7.77
CA SER A 31 3.68 -14.60 8.17
C SER A 31 4.69 -15.74 8.06
N ILE A 32 4.48 -16.82 8.82
CA ILE A 32 5.28 -18.05 8.73
C ILE A 32 5.25 -18.57 7.29
N GLU A 33 4.07 -18.61 6.66
CA GLU A 33 3.90 -19.06 5.29
C GLU A 33 4.71 -18.20 4.29
N THR A 34 4.72 -16.86 4.48
CA THR A 34 5.53 -15.97 3.64
C THR A 34 7.03 -16.30 3.78
N ILE A 35 7.52 -16.52 5.00
CA ILE A 35 8.94 -16.87 5.25
C ILE A 35 9.30 -18.19 4.59
N GLU A 36 8.45 -19.20 4.70
CA GLU A 36 8.66 -20.52 4.07
C GLU A 36 8.74 -20.41 2.55
N ILE A 37 7.82 -19.68 1.92
CA ILE A 37 7.82 -19.44 0.47
C ILE A 37 9.06 -18.68 0.02
N LEU A 38 9.45 -17.61 0.72
CA LEU A 38 10.68 -16.88 0.43
C LEU A 38 11.91 -17.78 0.48
N GLY A 39 11.93 -18.76 1.40
CA GLY A 39 12.99 -19.77 1.51
C GLY A 39 13.12 -20.64 0.24
N HIS A 40 12.02 -20.92 -0.45
CA HIS A 40 11.99 -21.72 -1.66
C HIS A 40 12.25 -20.93 -2.95
N CYS A 41 12.08 -19.60 -2.92
CA CYS A 41 12.32 -18.76 -4.10
C CYS A 41 13.80 -18.70 -4.47
N GLY A 42 14.09 -18.71 -5.77
CA GLY A 42 15.43 -18.48 -6.30
C GLY A 42 15.85 -17.00 -6.24
N MET A 43 14.87 -16.08 -6.31
CA MET A 43 15.07 -14.63 -6.22
C MET A 43 13.92 -13.96 -5.47
N ILE A 44 14.24 -12.96 -4.65
CA ILE A 44 13.28 -12.10 -3.93
C ILE A 44 13.48 -10.67 -4.41
N CYS A 45 12.58 -10.18 -5.24
CA CYS A 45 12.54 -8.78 -5.66
C CYS A 45 11.71 -7.98 -4.65
N THR A 46 12.17 -6.80 -4.27
CA THR A 46 11.46 -5.95 -3.31
C THR A 46 11.67 -4.46 -3.59
N ASN A 47 10.72 -3.61 -3.21
CA ASN A 47 10.89 -2.16 -3.20
C ASN A 47 11.38 -1.62 -1.83
N LEU A 48 11.79 -2.47 -0.92
CA LEU A 48 12.49 -2.02 0.28
C LEU A 48 13.85 -1.42 -0.10
N GLN A 49 14.23 -0.33 0.59
CA GLN A 49 15.55 0.27 0.39
C GLN A 49 16.66 -0.70 0.79
N GLU A 50 17.80 -0.60 0.13
CA GLU A 50 18.97 -1.48 0.36
C GLU A 50 19.36 -1.59 1.84
N LYS A 51 19.32 -0.45 2.57
CA LYS A 51 19.62 -0.43 4.02
C LYS A 51 18.70 -1.31 4.86
N HIS A 52 17.48 -1.61 4.38
CA HIS A 52 16.51 -2.45 5.09
C HIS A 52 16.69 -3.94 4.79
N LEU A 53 17.49 -4.32 3.80
CA LEU A 53 17.76 -5.72 3.48
C LEU A 53 18.51 -6.43 4.62
N SER A 54 19.21 -5.68 5.48
CA SER A 54 19.86 -6.22 6.69
C SER A 54 18.86 -6.78 7.72
N LEU A 55 17.56 -6.43 7.61
CA LEU A 55 16.51 -6.97 8.46
C LEU A 55 16.06 -8.38 8.08
N PHE A 56 16.42 -8.84 6.86
CA PHE A 56 16.17 -10.23 6.47
C PHE A 56 17.10 -11.19 7.19
N PRO A 57 16.64 -12.42 7.48
CA PRO A 57 17.54 -13.52 7.81
C PRO A 57 18.65 -13.65 6.76
N PRO A 58 19.89 -14.01 7.17
CA PRO A 58 21.04 -14.04 6.25
C PRO A 58 20.80 -14.84 4.97
N ASP A 59 20.15 -16.01 5.07
CA ASP A 59 19.89 -16.89 3.92
C ASP A 59 18.90 -16.26 2.92
N LEU A 60 17.87 -15.55 3.40
CA LEU A 60 16.94 -14.84 2.55
C LEU A 60 17.58 -13.59 1.94
N ARG A 61 18.39 -12.87 2.72
CA ARG A 61 19.07 -11.66 2.26
C ARG A 61 19.93 -11.90 1.03
N LEU A 62 20.60 -13.05 0.94
CA LEU A 62 21.43 -13.42 -0.23
C LEU A 62 20.64 -13.55 -1.52
N LYS A 63 19.34 -13.79 -1.43
CA LYS A 63 18.41 -13.91 -2.55
C LYS A 63 17.67 -12.59 -2.84
N CYS A 64 17.82 -11.57 -1.98
CA CYS A 64 17.09 -10.31 -2.11
C CYS A 64 17.75 -9.38 -3.14
N LYS A 65 16.91 -8.80 -3.98
CA LYS A 65 17.27 -7.71 -4.89
C LYS A 65 16.34 -6.52 -4.62
N SER A 66 16.91 -5.43 -4.11
CA SER A 66 16.18 -4.16 -4.01
C SER A 66 15.98 -3.55 -5.39
N LEU A 67 14.74 -3.21 -5.71
CA LEU A 67 14.38 -2.45 -6.91
C LEU A 67 14.08 -0.99 -6.58
N TRP A 68 14.39 -0.55 -5.34
CA TRP A 68 14.19 0.83 -4.91
C TRP A 68 14.88 1.85 -5.84
N GLY A 69 16.03 1.50 -6.41
CA GLY A 69 16.76 2.35 -7.34
C GLY A 69 16.03 2.67 -8.65
N LEU A 70 14.94 1.95 -8.98
CA LEU A 70 14.09 2.25 -10.12
C LEU A 70 13.04 3.33 -9.82
N TYR A 71 12.86 3.70 -8.53
CA TYR A 71 12.00 4.82 -8.15
C TYR A 71 12.81 6.11 -8.24
N LEU A 72 12.53 6.92 -9.26
CA LEU A 72 13.19 8.20 -9.49
C LEU A 72 12.29 9.34 -8.99
N ASP A 73 12.88 10.21 -8.17
CA ASP A 73 12.18 11.39 -7.64
C ASP A 73 11.75 12.35 -8.75
N GLY A 74 10.57 12.94 -8.62
CA GLY A 74 10.00 13.84 -9.62
C GLY A 74 9.51 13.18 -10.93
N ARG A 75 9.78 11.88 -11.15
CA ARG A 75 9.29 11.14 -12.32
C ARG A 75 7.83 10.70 -12.11
N PRO A 76 7.00 10.59 -13.18
CA PRO A 76 5.66 10.02 -13.07
C PRO A 76 5.67 8.65 -12.37
N ARG A 77 4.83 8.49 -11.35
CA ARG A 77 4.79 7.23 -10.56
C ARG A 77 4.47 6.02 -11.43
N SER A 78 3.61 6.19 -12.44
CA SER A 78 3.25 5.11 -13.38
C SER A 78 4.46 4.57 -14.16
N GLU A 79 5.41 5.45 -14.50
CA GLU A 79 6.64 5.04 -15.21
C GLU A 79 7.59 4.27 -14.28
N ASN A 80 7.79 4.76 -13.04
CA ASN A 80 8.57 4.05 -12.04
C ASN A 80 7.99 2.65 -11.77
N TYR A 81 6.67 2.55 -11.65
CA TYR A 81 5.98 1.27 -11.42
C TYR A 81 6.15 0.32 -12.62
N LEU A 82 6.09 0.85 -13.84
CA LEU A 82 6.29 0.06 -15.05
C LEU A 82 7.70 -0.54 -15.08
N ASP A 83 8.73 0.24 -14.79
CA ASP A 83 10.11 -0.24 -14.77
C ASP A 83 10.31 -1.36 -13.74
N VAL A 84 9.70 -1.24 -12.55
CA VAL A 84 9.73 -2.30 -11.54
C VAL A 84 9.03 -3.56 -12.04
N VAL A 85 7.85 -3.42 -12.63
CA VAL A 85 7.10 -4.56 -13.20
C VAL A 85 7.91 -5.28 -14.27
N GLU A 86 8.48 -4.54 -15.22
CA GLU A 86 9.30 -5.13 -16.30
C GLU A 86 10.50 -5.88 -15.73
N GLU A 87 11.19 -5.32 -14.74
CA GLU A 87 12.36 -5.97 -14.14
C GLU A 87 11.98 -7.24 -13.39
N VAL A 88 10.87 -7.24 -12.61
CA VAL A 88 10.41 -8.47 -11.94
C VAL A 88 10.02 -9.55 -12.96
N LEU A 89 9.30 -9.18 -14.01
CA LEU A 89 8.93 -10.13 -15.07
C LEU A 89 10.15 -10.70 -15.77
N ARG A 90 11.14 -9.85 -16.12
CA ARG A 90 12.40 -10.27 -16.74
C ARG A 90 13.18 -11.25 -15.85
N ILE A 91 13.24 -11.00 -14.54
CA ILE A 91 13.90 -11.89 -13.57
C ILE A 91 13.16 -13.23 -13.52
N THR A 92 11.81 -13.19 -13.47
CA THR A 92 10.99 -14.40 -13.40
C THR A 92 11.14 -15.27 -14.64
N GLU A 93 11.45 -14.71 -15.81
CA GLU A 93 11.73 -15.50 -17.04
C GLU A 93 12.95 -16.42 -16.89
N THR A 94 13.95 -16.01 -16.12
CA THR A 94 15.21 -16.73 -15.98
C THR A 94 15.36 -17.44 -14.64
N THR A 95 14.62 -17.03 -13.61
CA THR A 95 14.75 -17.53 -12.23
C THR A 95 13.38 -17.80 -11.65
N ARG A 96 13.02 -19.07 -11.48
CA ARG A 96 11.73 -19.50 -10.90
C ARG A 96 11.97 -20.48 -9.75
N PRO A 97 11.15 -20.41 -8.71
CA PRO A 97 10.15 -19.36 -8.44
C PRO A 97 10.83 -18.03 -8.05
N THR A 98 10.19 -16.92 -8.47
CA THR A 98 10.57 -15.57 -8.04
C THR A 98 9.50 -15.03 -7.09
N ALA A 99 9.91 -14.29 -6.06
CA ALA A 99 9.00 -13.53 -5.22
C ALA A 99 9.09 -12.02 -5.52
N TRP A 100 7.94 -11.36 -5.61
CA TRP A 100 7.79 -9.93 -5.42
C TRP A 100 7.30 -9.69 -4.00
N LEU A 101 8.12 -9.07 -3.15
CA LEU A 101 7.79 -8.74 -1.76
C LEU A 101 7.63 -7.24 -1.61
N THR A 102 6.40 -6.78 -1.34
CA THR A 102 6.06 -5.37 -1.18
C THR A 102 5.67 -5.03 0.28
N PRO A 103 5.94 -3.81 0.79
CA PRO A 103 5.41 -3.36 2.07
C PRO A 103 3.87 -3.38 2.11
N GLY A 104 3.29 -3.71 3.26
CA GLY A 104 1.85 -3.82 3.44
C GLY A 104 1.27 -5.09 2.80
N HIS A 105 0.01 -4.99 2.38
CA HIS A 105 -0.71 -6.06 1.69
C HIS A 105 -0.59 -5.89 0.17
N PRO A 106 -0.26 -6.93 -0.60
CA PRO A 106 0.10 -6.79 -2.02
C PRO A 106 -1.04 -6.33 -2.94
N LEU A 107 -2.29 -6.45 -2.52
CA LEU A 107 -3.44 -6.00 -3.34
C LEU A 107 -4.19 -4.81 -2.73
N ILE A 108 -3.62 -4.15 -1.71
CA ILE A 108 -4.20 -2.93 -1.16
C ILE A 108 -3.38 -1.72 -1.62
N PHE A 109 -3.88 -1.04 -2.64
CA PHE A 109 -3.28 0.16 -3.26
C PHE A 109 -1.85 -0.07 -3.78
N ASP A 110 -1.53 -1.27 -4.25
CA ASP A 110 -0.25 -1.61 -4.89
C ASP A 110 -0.47 -1.90 -6.40
N SER A 111 -0.16 -0.89 -7.20
CA SER A 111 -0.28 -0.98 -8.67
C SER A 111 0.74 -1.93 -9.29
N VAL A 112 1.94 -2.07 -8.68
CA VAL A 112 2.97 -3.00 -9.16
C VAL A 112 2.50 -4.43 -9.01
N SER A 113 2.01 -4.80 -7.82
CA SER A 113 1.46 -6.14 -7.55
C SER A 113 0.27 -6.48 -8.46
N ALA A 114 -0.65 -5.54 -8.66
CA ALA A 114 -1.79 -5.73 -9.55
C ALA A 114 -1.35 -5.97 -11.02
N ALA A 115 -0.36 -5.20 -11.49
CA ALA A 115 0.20 -5.35 -12.84
C ALA A 115 0.95 -6.69 -12.99
N LEU A 116 1.75 -7.08 -12.00
CA LEU A 116 2.46 -8.37 -11.98
C LEU A 116 1.49 -9.55 -12.03
N LEU A 117 0.40 -9.49 -11.25
CA LEU A 117 -0.64 -10.52 -11.25
C LEU A 117 -1.27 -10.67 -12.64
N SER A 118 -1.70 -9.56 -13.26
CA SER A 118 -2.32 -9.56 -14.57
C SER A 118 -1.36 -10.02 -15.67
N ARG A 119 -0.15 -9.44 -15.70
CA ARG A 119 0.83 -9.71 -16.78
C ARG A 119 1.50 -11.07 -16.65
N GLY A 120 1.75 -11.54 -15.42
CA GLY A 120 2.26 -12.89 -15.19
C GLY A 120 1.27 -13.94 -15.69
N ARG A 121 -0.01 -13.79 -15.37
CA ARG A 121 -1.08 -14.68 -15.89
C ARG A 121 -1.21 -14.62 -17.41
N ALA A 122 -1.09 -13.43 -18.01
CA ALA A 122 -1.11 -13.27 -19.47
C ALA A 122 0.07 -13.97 -20.17
N LYS A 123 1.21 -14.16 -19.47
CA LYS A 123 2.34 -14.98 -19.92
C LYS A 123 2.14 -16.50 -19.72
N GLY A 124 1.00 -16.92 -19.19
CA GLY A 124 0.72 -18.32 -18.86
C GLY A 124 1.41 -18.82 -17.59
N TRP A 125 1.92 -17.94 -16.73
CA TRP A 125 2.57 -18.33 -15.49
C TRP A 125 1.56 -18.66 -14.39
N SER A 126 1.93 -19.58 -13.52
CA SER A 126 1.26 -19.77 -12.23
C SER A 126 1.65 -18.64 -11.30
N VAL A 127 0.68 -17.78 -10.96
CA VAL A 127 0.92 -16.61 -10.06
C VAL A 127 0.11 -16.80 -8.80
N CYS A 128 0.80 -16.84 -7.65
CA CYS A 128 0.21 -16.94 -6.32
C CYS A 128 0.33 -15.63 -5.57
N VAL A 129 -0.76 -15.20 -4.94
CA VAL A 129 -0.80 -14.00 -4.08
C VAL A 129 -1.10 -14.43 -2.66
N LEU A 130 -0.25 -14.03 -1.70
CA LEU A 130 -0.52 -14.23 -0.27
C LEU A 130 -0.93 -12.92 0.39
N PRO A 131 -1.95 -12.96 1.26
CA PRO A 131 -2.34 -11.80 2.05
C PRO A 131 -1.25 -11.45 3.07
N ALA A 132 -1.28 -10.20 3.53
CA ALA A 132 -0.44 -9.72 4.61
C ALA A 132 -1.15 -8.62 5.40
N ILE A 133 -0.62 -8.24 6.56
CA ILE A 133 -1.16 -7.13 7.35
C ILE A 133 -1.04 -5.84 6.53
N SER A 134 -2.19 -5.18 6.34
CA SER A 134 -2.30 -3.93 5.58
C SER A 134 -2.31 -2.70 6.50
N CYS A 135 -2.21 -1.52 5.90
CA CYS A 135 -2.46 -0.28 6.64
C CYS A 135 -3.90 -0.20 7.16
N LEU A 136 -4.87 -0.90 6.56
CA LEU A 136 -6.25 -0.93 7.07
C LEU A 136 -6.29 -1.62 8.43
N ASP A 137 -5.62 -2.77 8.57
CA ASP A 137 -5.59 -3.53 9.82
C ASP A 137 -4.94 -2.71 10.94
N THR A 138 -3.80 -2.10 10.66
CA THR A 138 -3.05 -1.34 11.68
C THR A 138 -3.76 -0.04 12.07
N ILE A 139 -4.34 0.68 11.11
CA ILE A 139 -5.08 1.93 11.37
C ILE A 139 -6.33 1.65 12.20
N LEU A 140 -7.08 0.58 11.92
CA LEU A 140 -8.25 0.21 12.73
C LEU A 140 -7.86 -0.04 14.19
N GLY A 141 -6.72 -0.68 14.43
CA GLY A 141 -6.16 -0.83 15.77
C GLY A 141 -5.73 0.50 16.40
N ASP A 142 -5.07 1.38 15.63
CA ASP A 142 -4.60 2.68 16.13
C ASP A 142 -5.75 3.64 16.50
N VAL A 143 -6.88 3.58 15.78
CA VAL A 143 -8.07 4.39 16.06
C VAL A 143 -9.12 3.67 16.90
N GLU A 144 -8.84 2.43 17.32
CA GLU A 144 -9.72 1.59 18.15
C GLU A 144 -11.12 1.44 17.54
N TYR A 145 -11.21 1.24 16.22
CA TYR A 145 -12.47 1.14 15.50
C TYR A 145 -12.74 -0.28 14.98
N ASP A 146 -13.91 -0.85 15.34
CA ASP A 146 -14.44 -2.10 14.78
C ASP A 146 -15.32 -1.80 13.56
N PRO A 147 -14.94 -2.24 12.33
CA PRO A 147 -15.68 -1.97 11.11
C PRO A 147 -16.98 -2.81 10.96
N ALA A 148 -17.42 -3.55 11.97
CA ALA A 148 -18.66 -4.34 11.91
C ALA A 148 -19.92 -3.54 11.55
N ARG A 149 -19.91 -2.21 11.78
CA ARG A 149 -21.00 -1.29 11.41
C ARG A 149 -20.81 -0.61 10.06
N GLY A 150 -19.77 -1.00 9.34
CA GLY A 150 -19.40 -0.42 8.03
C GLY A 150 -18.16 0.44 8.11
N LEU A 151 -17.47 0.52 6.97
CA LEU A 151 -16.31 1.37 6.76
C LEU A 151 -16.23 1.72 5.28
N PHE A 152 -16.16 3.01 4.96
CA PHE A 152 -15.95 3.47 3.59
C PHE A 152 -14.46 3.70 3.36
N VAL A 153 -13.87 2.98 2.42
CA VAL A 153 -12.44 3.09 2.08
C VAL A 153 -12.30 3.58 0.65
N TYR A 154 -11.56 4.66 0.44
CA TYR A 154 -11.31 5.19 -0.89
C TYR A 154 -9.92 5.85 -0.99
N GLU A 155 -9.42 6.07 -2.21
CA GLU A 155 -8.23 6.87 -2.44
C GLU A 155 -8.61 8.35 -2.56
N ALA A 156 -7.87 9.23 -1.87
CA ALA A 156 -8.26 10.63 -1.70
C ALA A 156 -8.40 11.40 -3.04
N THR A 157 -7.48 11.20 -3.99
CA THR A 157 -7.54 11.85 -5.30
C THR A 157 -8.69 11.33 -6.15
N GLY A 158 -8.88 10.02 -6.16
CA GLY A 158 -9.96 9.36 -6.89
C GLY A 158 -11.33 9.73 -6.37
N LEU A 159 -11.48 9.89 -5.05
CA LEU A 159 -12.73 10.35 -4.42
C LEU A 159 -13.17 11.69 -5.01
N VAL A 160 -12.28 12.67 -5.00
CA VAL A 160 -12.60 14.04 -5.47
C VAL A 160 -12.75 14.08 -7.00
N ARG A 161 -11.82 13.49 -7.75
CA ARG A 161 -11.85 13.53 -9.22
C ARG A 161 -13.07 12.85 -9.83
N ARG A 162 -13.56 11.78 -9.19
CA ARG A 162 -14.74 11.02 -9.66
C ARG A 162 -16.05 11.48 -9.02
N ASN A 163 -15.99 12.49 -8.16
CA ASN A 163 -17.14 13.01 -7.40
C ASN A 163 -17.93 11.90 -6.68
N VAL A 164 -17.23 11.02 -5.97
CA VAL A 164 -17.82 9.85 -5.30
C VAL A 164 -18.48 10.25 -4.00
N GLY A 165 -19.80 10.04 -3.88
CA GLY A 165 -20.54 10.34 -2.65
C GLY A 165 -20.02 9.57 -1.43
N ILE A 166 -19.98 10.23 -0.29
CA ILE A 166 -19.62 9.60 0.99
C ILE A 166 -20.91 9.13 1.67
N PRO A 167 -21.00 7.83 2.06
CA PRO A 167 -22.18 7.33 2.75
C PRO A 167 -22.37 8.03 4.10
N PRO A 168 -23.59 8.51 4.42
CA PRO A 168 -23.86 9.12 5.72
C PRO A 168 -23.69 8.11 6.86
N ASN A 169 -23.31 8.59 8.02
CA ASN A 169 -23.15 7.80 9.25
C ASN A 169 -22.19 6.60 9.13
N THR A 170 -21.24 6.65 8.18
CA THR A 170 -20.25 5.61 7.97
C THR A 170 -18.86 6.22 8.13
N PRO A 171 -18.00 5.71 9.02
CA PRO A 171 -16.62 6.17 9.09
C PRO A 171 -15.88 5.98 7.79
N VAL A 172 -14.92 6.83 7.53
CA VAL A 172 -14.19 6.91 6.26
C VAL A 172 -12.71 6.77 6.49
N LEU A 173 -12.05 5.95 5.66
CA LEU A 173 -10.60 5.93 5.50
C LEU A 173 -10.25 6.42 4.09
N LEU A 174 -9.63 7.59 3.99
CA LEU A 174 -9.08 8.09 2.74
C LEU A 174 -7.59 7.81 2.68
N LEU A 175 -7.23 6.93 1.76
CA LEU A 175 -5.86 6.51 1.55
C LEU A 175 -5.08 7.53 0.72
N GLN A 176 -3.79 7.65 0.98
CA GLN A 176 -2.84 8.49 0.25
C GLN A 176 -3.15 10.02 0.23
N PRO A 177 -3.69 10.63 1.29
CA PRO A 177 -3.91 12.08 1.31
C PRO A 177 -2.60 12.87 1.17
N SER A 178 -1.47 12.31 1.61
CA SER A 178 -0.14 12.92 1.52
C SER A 178 0.42 13.05 0.11
N VAL A 179 -0.21 12.41 -0.88
CA VAL A 179 0.11 12.54 -2.30
C VAL A 179 -1.12 12.94 -3.13
N PHE A 180 -2.07 13.61 -2.50
CA PHE A 180 -3.30 14.06 -3.15
C PHE A 180 -3.01 14.93 -4.39
N ASN A 181 -3.57 14.55 -5.54
CA ASN A 181 -3.38 15.19 -6.84
C ASN A 181 -1.91 15.25 -7.34
N ILE A 182 -1.00 14.49 -6.73
CA ILE A 182 0.39 14.37 -7.18
C ILE A 182 0.53 13.08 -7.98
N ASP A 183 1.03 13.15 -9.20
CA ASP A 183 1.22 12.02 -10.11
C ASP A 183 2.69 11.55 -10.20
N HIS A 184 3.62 12.38 -9.76
CA HIS A 184 5.05 12.07 -9.69
C HIS A 184 5.48 11.49 -8.33
N ALA A 185 6.64 10.85 -8.30
CA ALA A 185 7.20 10.31 -7.06
C ALA A 185 7.74 11.43 -6.16
N LEU A 186 7.40 11.37 -4.87
CA LEU A 186 7.95 12.19 -3.80
C LEU A 186 8.75 11.29 -2.87
N LEU A 187 10.07 11.26 -3.02
CA LEU A 187 10.96 10.42 -2.22
C LEU A 187 11.55 11.16 -1.00
N SER A 188 11.36 12.46 -0.91
CA SER A 188 11.83 13.30 0.20
C SER A 188 10.67 13.95 0.96
N VAL A 189 10.72 13.90 2.29
CA VAL A 189 9.78 14.60 3.18
C VAL A 189 10.05 16.12 3.31
N ASN A 190 11.15 16.59 2.73
CA ASN A 190 11.51 18.02 2.72
C ASN A 190 10.92 18.78 1.52
N THR A 191 10.11 18.12 0.70
CA THR A 191 9.39 18.75 -0.41
C THR A 191 8.11 19.41 0.07
N GLU A 192 7.62 20.37 -0.69
CA GLU A 192 6.27 20.90 -0.50
C GLU A 192 5.26 19.76 -0.69
N GLY A 193 4.36 19.60 0.28
CA GLY A 193 3.31 18.59 0.22
C GLY A 193 2.17 18.98 -0.73
N PRO A 194 1.15 18.13 -0.85
CA PRO A 194 -0.01 18.40 -1.68
C PRO A 194 -0.82 19.59 -1.16
N ASN A 195 -1.46 20.32 -2.06
CA ASN A 195 -2.51 21.26 -1.68
C ASN A 195 -3.79 20.47 -1.35
N LEU A 196 -4.13 20.39 -0.06
CA LEU A 196 -5.33 19.70 0.42
C LEU A 196 -6.61 20.54 0.37
N SER A 197 -6.55 21.80 -0.09
CA SER A 197 -7.74 22.66 -0.15
C SER A 197 -8.88 22.04 -0.99
N PRO A 198 -8.64 21.43 -2.16
CA PRO A 198 -9.73 20.79 -2.91
C PRO A 198 -10.32 19.57 -2.19
N LEU A 199 -9.51 18.82 -1.45
CA LEU A 199 -10.01 17.71 -0.62
C LEU A 199 -10.86 18.23 0.53
N ARG A 200 -10.39 19.27 1.25
CA ARG A 200 -11.16 19.94 2.30
C ARG A 200 -12.51 20.41 1.78
N ASP A 201 -12.51 21.16 0.67
CA ASP A 201 -13.72 21.75 0.11
C ASP A 201 -14.70 20.68 -0.36
N TYR A 202 -14.19 19.54 -0.85
CA TYR A 202 -15.01 18.39 -1.18
C TYR A 202 -15.66 17.75 0.06
N LEU A 203 -14.89 17.54 1.14
CA LEU A 203 -15.38 16.96 2.39
C LEU A 203 -16.42 17.85 3.07
N LEU A 204 -16.33 19.18 2.94
CA LEU A 204 -17.31 20.12 3.47
C LEU A 204 -18.70 20.02 2.83
N ASN A 205 -18.88 19.26 1.74
CA ASN A 205 -20.21 18.92 1.24
C ASN A 205 -20.93 17.84 2.06
N PHE A 206 -20.20 17.13 2.92
CA PHE A 206 -20.69 15.97 3.70
C PHE A 206 -20.55 16.16 5.20
N TYR A 207 -19.64 17.03 5.65
CA TYR A 207 -19.31 17.24 7.06
C TYR A 207 -19.29 18.71 7.42
N ASP A 208 -19.61 19.01 8.67
CA ASP A 208 -19.41 20.35 9.22
C ASP A 208 -17.91 20.70 9.29
N ARG A 209 -17.60 22.00 9.23
CA ARG A 209 -16.23 22.51 9.30
C ARG A 209 -15.48 22.06 10.56
N SER A 210 -16.20 21.98 11.70
CA SER A 210 -15.68 21.56 13.00
C SER A 210 -15.63 20.03 13.18
N HIS A 211 -16.13 19.24 12.20
CA HIS A 211 -16.09 17.79 12.30
C HIS A 211 -14.65 17.32 12.40
N ARG A 212 -14.37 16.45 13.38
CA ARG A 212 -12.99 15.98 13.65
C ARG A 212 -12.58 14.86 12.69
N CYS A 213 -11.35 14.90 12.26
CA CYS A 213 -10.71 13.85 11.50
C CYS A 213 -9.26 13.67 11.98
N ALA A 214 -8.65 12.54 11.64
CA ALA A 214 -7.28 12.23 12.06
C ALA A 214 -6.43 11.78 10.88
N PHE A 215 -5.23 12.34 10.75
CA PHE A 215 -4.18 11.76 9.92
C PHE A 215 -3.44 10.70 10.73
N VAL A 216 -3.53 9.46 10.31
CA VAL A 216 -3.01 8.29 11.02
C VAL A 216 -1.88 7.67 10.24
N ARG A 217 -0.73 7.52 10.87
CA ARG A 217 0.41 6.72 10.39
C ARG A 217 0.76 5.71 11.47
N SER A 218 0.55 4.44 11.17
CA SER A 218 0.84 3.36 12.11
C SER A 218 2.32 3.21 12.41
N ALA A 219 2.63 2.68 13.58
CA ALA A 219 4.00 2.36 13.94
C ALA A 219 4.60 1.33 12.98
N SER A 220 5.85 1.52 12.60
CA SER A 220 6.64 0.49 11.94
C SER A 220 8.12 0.69 12.20
N ARG A 221 8.91 -0.38 12.09
CA ARG A 221 10.37 -0.29 12.20
C ARG A 221 10.98 0.64 11.14
N LEU A 222 10.32 0.76 9.99
CA LEU A 222 10.80 1.57 8.87
C LEU A 222 10.41 3.06 8.98
N SER A 223 9.24 3.36 9.58
CA SER A 223 8.67 4.72 9.66
C SER A 223 8.69 5.32 11.08
N GLY A 224 9.07 4.53 12.10
CA GLY A 224 9.09 4.96 13.49
C GLY A 224 7.77 4.76 14.24
N PRO A 225 7.55 5.47 15.34
CA PRO A 225 6.35 5.32 16.18
C PRO A 225 5.07 5.74 15.46
N ALA A 226 3.92 5.25 15.92
CA ALA A 226 2.61 5.67 15.45
C ALA A 226 2.44 7.19 15.64
N GLN A 227 1.76 7.81 14.70
CA GLN A 227 1.42 9.23 14.76
C GLN A 227 -0.06 9.40 14.41
N ILE A 228 -0.83 10.02 15.30
CA ILE A 228 -2.24 10.35 15.10
C ILE A 228 -2.40 11.85 15.31
N VAL A 229 -2.69 12.56 14.22
CA VAL A 229 -2.83 14.03 14.21
C VAL A 229 -4.29 14.39 14.01
N TRP A 230 -5.00 14.68 15.10
CA TRP A 230 -6.39 15.12 15.05
C TRP A 230 -6.52 16.56 14.60
N ARG A 231 -7.45 16.83 13.70
CA ARG A 231 -7.79 18.16 13.18
C ARG A 231 -9.29 18.28 12.90
N GLU A 232 -9.76 19.49 12.71
CA GLU A 232 -11.06 19.74 12.11
C GLU A 232 -10.95 19.69 10.59
N ILE A 233 -11.99 19.22 9.90
CA ILE A 233 -12.00 19.15 8.43
C ILE A 233 -11.69 20.53 7.82
N GLY A 234 -12.19 21.61 8.44
CA GLY A 234 -11.92 22.97 7.99
C GLY A 234 -10.44 23.33 7.92
N ASP A 235 -9.58 22.66 8.67
CA ASP A 235 -8.18 23.04 8.88
C ASP A 235 -7.16 22.06 8.27
N ILE A 236 -7.61 20.99 7.60
CA ILE A 236 -6.71 19.96 7.05
C ILE A 236 -5.70 20.51 6.02
N SER A 237 -6.05 21.58 5.32
CA SER A 237 -5.17 22.21 4.32
C SER A 237 -4.06 23.08 4.91
N SER A 238 -4.07 23.34 6.21
CA SER A 238 -3.03 24.12 6.91
C SER A 238 -1.91 23.28 7.50
N LEU A 239 -2.01 21.94 7.42
CA LEU A 239 -1.03 21.05 8.01
C LEU A 239 0.28 21.02 7.22
N PRO A 240 1.44 21.07 7.89
CA PRO A 240 2.72 20.87 7.25
C PRO A 240 2.85 19.43 6.73
N TYR A 241 3.51 19.26 5.60
CA TYR A 241 3.65 17.94 4.94
C TYR A 241 4.23 16.86 5.86
N ARG A 242 5.21 17.20 6.69
CA ARG A 242 5.81 16.26 7.65
C ARG A 242 4.81 15.60 8.60
N ASP A 243 3.68 16.28 8.89
CA ASP A 243 2.65 15.78 9.81
C ASP A 243 1.67 14.81 9.12
N ILE A 244 1.62 14.85 7.78
CA ILE A 244 0.70 14.02 6.97
C ILE A 244 1.44 13.00 6.09
N ALA A 245 2.75 13.09 5.95
CA ALA A 245 3.53 12.21 5.08
C ALA A 245 3.33 10.74 5.46
N GLY A 246 2.91 9.93 4.47
CA GLY A 246 2.65 8.50 4.64
C GLY A 246 1.43 8.16 5.51
N SER A 247 0.57 9.13 5.83
CA SER A 247 -0.65 8.90 6.62
C SER A 247 -1.85 8.51 5.75
N THR A 248 -2.86 7.98 6.43
CA THR A 248 -4.24 7.81 5.95
C THR A 248 -5.12 8.77 6.73
N LEU A 249 -6.13 9.37 6.09
CA LEU A 249 -7.09 10.22 6.76
C LEU A 249 -8.28 9.39 7.24
N PHE A 250 -8.48 9.34 8.56
CA PHE A 250 -9.64 8.74 9.22
C PHE A 250 -10.65 9.84 9.56
N ILE A 251 -11.91 9.63 9.19
CA ILE A 251 -13.03 10.50 9.53
C ILE A 251 -14.06 9.63 10.26
N PRO A 252 -14.26 9.78 11.57
CA PRO A 252 -15.30 9.06 12.29
C PRO A 252 -16.68 9.45 11.76
N ASN A 253 -17.69 8.64 12.03
CA ASN A 253 -19.07 9.04 11.77
C ASN A 253 -19.47 10.26 12.62
N ALA A 254 -20.45 11.01 12.12
CA ALA A 254 -21.01 12.16 12.81
C ALA A 254 -21.77 11.72 14.09
#